data_6986d2e903daad5bf623bbdbea02affc
#
_entry.id   6986d2e903daad5bf623bbdbea02affc
#
_cell.length_a   1.000
_cell.length_b   1.000
_cell.length_c   1.000
_cell.angle_alpha   90.00
_cell.angle_beta   90.00
_cell.angle_gamma   90.00
#
_symmetry.space_group_name_H-M   'P 1'
#
loop_
_entity.id
_entity.type
_entity.pdbx_description
1 polymer ?
#
loop_
_entity_poly.entity_id
_entity_poly.type
_entity_poly.pdbx_seq_one_letter_code
_entity_poly.pdbx_strand_id
1 'polypeptide(L)'
;YNEALSFACADGSSNDVYQLMLTLDRQFMAGMAYYEGIRKLGAGMVRVGPGLPASQWETIQRLSPTTLVAVPSFVVKLLEYAQQHGIDPNQTSVKKIVCIGESIRQENLQANILAQRITTQWHVKLYGTYASTEMQTAFTECSHGAGGHLHPELLYVELLDENNKPVGEGETGEVTITTLGVEAMPLVRYKTGDMAKFHQE
;
A
#
# COMPACT_ATOMS: atom_id res chain seq x y z
N TYR A 1 -12.26 3.29 8.85
CA TYR A 1 -11.50 4.44 9.38
C TYR A 1 -10.02 4.27 9.13
N ASN A 2 -9.41 3.16 9.56
CA ASN A 2 -7.98 2.90 9.48
C ASN A 2 -7.42 3.10 8.08
N GLU A 3 -8.02 2.46 7.08
CA GLU A 3 -7.57 2.57 5.70
C GLU A 3 -7.81 3.96 5.07
N ALA A 4 -8.76 4.73 5.58
CA ALA A 4 -8.93 6.11 5.13
C ALA A 4 -7.73 6.98 5.53
N LEU A 5 -7.14 6.75 6.71
CA LEU A 5 -5.91 7.41 7.15
C LEU A 5 -4.73 6.99 6.25
N SER A 6 -4.60 5.69 5.96
CA SER A 6 -3.57 5.17 5.07
C SER A 6 -3.62 5.81 3.67
N PHE A 7 -4.82 5.91 3.08
CA PHE A 7 -4.97 6.56 1.78
C PHE A 7 -4.73 8.07 1.84
N ALA A 8 -5.09 8.73 2.96
CA ALA A 8 -4.77 10.15 3.16
C ALA A 8 -3.25 10.39 3.22
N CYS A 9 -2.47 9.51 3.86
CA CYS A 9 -1.00 9.56 3.84
C CYS A 9 -0.44 9.49 2.42
N ALA A 10 -1.05 8.70 1.54
CA ALA A 10 -0.69 8.60 0.12
C ALA A 10 -1.24 9.76 -0.75
N ASP A 11 -1.37 10.95 -0.21
CA ASP A 11 -1.96 12.13 -0.88
C ASP A 11 -3.37 11.86 -1.44
N GLY A 12 -4.14 10.96 -0.83
CA GLY A 12 -5.49 10.62 -1.24
C GLY A 12 -6.50 11.71 -0.89
N SER A 13 -7.46 11.94 -1.78
CA SER A 13 -8.49 12.95 -1.63
C SER A 13 -9.84 12.51 -2.22
N SER A 14 -10.89 13.26 -1.93
CA SER A 14 -12.22 13.05 -2.51
C SER A 14 -12.28 13.27 -4.04
N ASN A 15 -11.26 13.90 -4.62
CA ASN A 15 -11.16 14.11 -6.07
C ASN A 15 -10.56 12.91 -6.81
N ASP A 16 -10.07 11.90 -6.08
CA ASP A 16 -9.47 10.72 -6.67
C ASP A 16 -10.53 9.70 -7.11
N VAL A 17 -10.18 8.93 -8.12
CA VAL A 17 -10.86 7.71 -8.52
C VAL A 17 -9.87 6.56 -8.43
N TYR A 18 -10.12 5.64 -7.51
CA TYR A 18 -9.26 4.50 -7.26
C TYR A 18 -9.66 3.29 -8.11
N GLN A 19 -8.71 2.65 -8.77
CA GLN A 19 -8.90 1.32 -9.35
C GLN A 19 -8.27 0.27 -8.44
N LEU A 20 -9.11 -0.60 -7.86
CA LEU A 20 -8.67 -1.68 -6.99
C LEU A 20 -8.34 -2.92 -7.83
N MET A 21 -7.05 -3.28 -7.87
CA MET A 21 -6.52 -4.44 -8.61
C MET A 21 -6.23 -5.62 -7.67
N LEU A 22 -7.05 -5.80 -6.66
CA LEU A 22 -6.93 -6.85 -5.65
C LEU A 22 -8.27 -7.54 -5.43
N THR A 23 -8.24 -8.74 -4.81
CA THR A 23 -9.46 -9.48 -4.55
C THR A 23 -10.32 -8.77 -3.50
N LEU A 24 -11.64 -8.80 -3.72
CA LEU A 24 -12.66 -8.29 -2.80
C LEU A 24 -13.51 -9.43 -2.22
N ASP A 25 -13.21 -10.64 -2.60
CA ASP A 25 -13.88 -11.88 -2.19
C ASP A 25 -12.94 -12.79 -1.40
N ARG A 26 -13.36 -14.06 -1.17
CA ARG A 26 -12.56 -15.11 -0.54
C ARG A 26 -12.04 -14.76 0.84
N GLN A 27 -12.82 -13.98 1.61
CA GLN A 27 -12.47 -13.57 2.98
C GLN A 27 -11.15 -12.76 3.08
N PHE A 28 -10.72 -12.15 1.97
CA PHE A 28 -9.54 -11.28 1.95
C PHE A 28 -9.90 -9.94 2.59
N MET A 29 -9.44 -9.72 3.81
CA MET A 29 -9.78 -8.55 4.64
C MET A 29 -9.43 -7.23 3.95
N ALA A 30 -8.23 -7.11 3.38
CA ALA A 30 -7.76 -5.87 2.80
C ALA A 30 -8.66 -5.35 1.67
N GLY A 31 -9.27 -6.23 0.88
CA GLY A 31 -10.19 -5.83 -0.20
C GLY A 31 -11.34 -4.98 0.31
N MET A 32 -12.05 -5.46 1.33
CA MET A 32 -13.17 -4.73 1.93
C MET A 32 -12.69 -3.54 2.77
N ALA A 33 -11.57 -3.65 3.47
CA ALA A 33 -11.01 -2.57 4.26
C ALA A 33 -10.65 -1.37 3.35
N TYR A 34 -9.99 -1.63 2.23
CA TYR A 34 -9.65 -0.60 1.24
C TYR A 34 -10.89 0.00 0.59
N TYR A 35 -11.88 -0.83 0.25
CA TYR A 35 -13.17 -0.36 -0.23
C TYR A 35 -13.79 0.67 0.73
N GLU A 36 -13.93 0.32 2.00
CA GLU A 36 -14.52 1.21 3.01
C GLU A 36 -13.63 2.41 3.31
N GLY A 37 -12.30 2.27 3.29
CA GLY A 37 -11.35 3.36 3.46
C GLY A 37 -11.49 4.43 2.38
N ILE A 38 -11.51 4.02 1.11
CA ILE A 38 -11.70 4.93 -0.04
C ILE A 38 -13.09 5.59 0.02
N ARG A 39 -14.12 4.83 0.37
CA ARG A 39 -15.47 5.37 0.53
C ARG A 39 -15.54 6.43 1.63
N LYS A 40 -14.86 6.20 2.76
CA LYS A 40 -14.78 7.16 3.86
C LYS A 40 -13.97 8.40 3.51
N LEU A 41 -12.96 8.27 2.65
CA LEU A 41 -12.22 9.39 2.10
C LEU A 41 -13.09 10.29 1.17
N GLY A 42 -14.24 9.78 0.73
CA GLY A 42 -15.14 10.45 -0.22
C GLY A 42 -14.71 10.30 -1.68
N ALA A 43 -13.76 9.45 -1.99
CA ALA A 43 -13.23 9.22 -3.32
C ALA A 43 -14.08 8.25 -4.15
N GLY A 44 -13.97 8.37 -5.48
CA GLY A 44 -14.55 7.41 -6.41
C GLY A 44 -13.77 6.09 -6.44
N MET A 45 -14.44 5.01 -6.87
CA MET A 45 -13.80 3.71 -6.86
C MET A 45 -14.31 2.78 -7.96
N VAL A 46 -13.36 2.08 -8.60
CA VAL A 46 -13.60 1.03 -9.58
C VAL A 46 -13.07 -0.30 -9.04
N ARG A 47 -13.96 -1.28 -8.90
CA ARG A 47 -13.64 -2.63 -8.41
C ARG A 47 -13.40 -3.56 -9.59
N VAL A 48 -12.17 -3.69 -10.03
CA VAL A 48 -11.80 -4.59 -11.15
C VAL A 48 -11.38 -5.95 -10.62
N GLY A 49 -10.79 -5.98 -9.43
CA GLY A 49 -10.21 -7.20 -8.87
C GLY A 49 -8.86 -7.55 -9.51
N PRO A 50 -8.27 -8.71 -9.15
CA PRO A 50 -7.02 -9.20 -9.70
C PRO A 50 -7.28 -9.82 -11.08
N GLY A 51 -7.44 -8.98 -12.07
CA GLY A 51 -7.77 -9.39 -13.45
C GLY A 51 -6.55 -9.48 -14.37
N LEU A 52 -6.81 -9.89 -15.61
CA LEU A 52 -5.81 -9.89 -16.67
C LEU A 52 -5.38 -8.45 -17.03
N PRO A 53 -4.13 -8.22 -17.44
CA PRO A 53 -3.66 -6.89 -17.86
C PRO A 53 -4.57 -6.20 -18.87
N ALA A 54 -5.13 -6.93 -19.83
CA ALA A 54 -6.06 -6.38 -20.83
C ALA A 54 -7.27 -5.69 -20.18
N SER A 55 -7.94 -6.34 -19.24
CA SER A 55 -9.12 -5.78 -18.57
C SER A 55 -8.77 -4.60 -17.65
N GLN A 56 -7.56 -4.59 -17.09
CA GLN A 56 -7.09 -3.46 -16.30
C GLN A 56 -6.89 -2.23 -17.18
N TRP A 57 -6.23 -2.38 -18.33
CA TRP A 57 -6.01 -1.29 -19.28
C TRP A 57 -7.32 -0.79 -19.91
N GLU A 58 -8.24 -1.69 -20.29
CA GLU A 58 -9.56 -1.31 -20.74
C GLU A 58 -10.27 -0.40 -19.71
N THR A 59 -10.19 -0.78 -18.43
CA THR A 59 -10.79 -0.01 -17.34
C THR A 59 -10.11 1.36 -17.17
N ILE A 60 -8.77 1.41 -17.21
CA ILE A 60 -8.02 2.67 -17.13
C ILE A 60 -8.44 3.62 -18.25
N GLN A 61 -8.55 3.12 -19.48
CA GLN A 61 -8.95 3.94 -20.63
C GLN A 61 -10.41 4.42 -20.57
N ARG A 62 -11.30 3.55 -20.07
CA ARG A 62 -12.74 3.81 -20.05
C ARG A 62 -13.20 4.68 -18.89
N LEU A 63 -12.63 4.47 -17.70
CA LEU A 63 -13.11 5.07 -16.45
C LEU A 63 -12.15 6.11 -15.87
N SER A 64 -11.00 6.28 -16.49
CA SER A 64 -10.01 7.31 -16.14
C SER A 64 -9.68 7.41 -14.64
N PRO A 65 -9.28 6.31 -13.96
CA PRO A 65 -8.87 6.35 -12.57
C PRO A 65 -7.61 7.22 -12.40
N THR A 66 -7.52 7.91 -11.27
CA THR A 66 -6.35 8.72 -10.93
C THR A 66 -5.33 7.97 -10.11
N THR A 67 -5.78 6.94 -9.38
CA THR A 67 -4.97 6.16 -8.45
C THR A 67 -5.21 4.67 -8.63
N LEU A 68 -4.13 3.90 -8.69
CA LEU A 68 -4.20 2.43 -8.67
C LEU A 68 -3.85 1.91 -7.28
N VAL A 69 -4.47 0.81 -6.87
CA VAL A 69 -4.03 0.01 -5.71
C VAL A 69 -3.65 -1.36 -6.24
N ALA A 70 -2.37 -1.68 -6.20
CA ALA A 70 -1.84 -2.86 -6.87
C ALA A 70 -0.55 -3.40 -6.24
N VAL A 71 -0.26 -4.66 -6.49
CA VAL A 71 1.03 -5.27 -6.19
C VAL A 71 2.06 -4.80 -7.24
N PRO A 72 3.25 -4.31 -6.84
CA PRO A 72 4.25 -3.77 -7.76
C PRO A 72 4.64 -4.70 -8.91
N SER A 73 4.84 -5.98 -8.64
CA SER A 73 5.15 -6.96 -9.69
C SER A 73 4.02 -7.11 -10.72
N PHE A 74 2.77 -6.89 -10.32
CA PHE A 74 1.65 -6.87 -11.26
C PHE A 74 1.64 -5.59 -12.10
N VAL A 75 2.01 -4.45 -11.55
CA VAL A 75 2.17 -3.19 -12.32
C VAL A 75 3.23 -3.36 -13.40
N VAL A 76 4.34 -4.06 -13.11
CA VAL A 76 5.34 -4.40 -14.13
C VAL A 76 4.72 -5.21 -15.26
N LYS A 77 3.88 -6.22 -14.95
CA LYS A 77 3.16 -6.99 -15.99
C LYS A 77 2.19 -6.12 -16.81
N LEU A 78 1.57 -5.13 -16.19
CA LEU A 78 0.74 -4.15 -16.92
C LEU A 78 1.57 -3.37 -17.92
N LEU A 79 2.77 -2.93 -17.55
CA LEU A 79 3.68 -2.20 -18.44
C LEU A 79 4.20 -3.07 -19.58
N GLU A 80 4.54 -4.32 -19.32
CA GLU A 80 4.93 -5.29 -20.34
C GLU A 80 3.80 -5.51 -21.37
N TYR A 81 2.56 -5.63 -20.89
CA TYR A 81 1.39 -5.72 -21.75
C TYR A 81 1.18 -4.44 -22.56
N ALA A 82 1.30 -3.27 -21.93
CA ALA A 82 1.17 -1.98 -22.60
C ALA A 82 2.18 -1.83 -23.74
N GLN A 83 3.44 -2.20 -23.50
CA GLN A 83 4.49 -2.18 -24.51
C GLN A 83 4.18 -3.08 -25.71
N GLN A 84 3.67 -4.29 -25.44
CA GLN A 84 3.29 -5.25 -26.49
C GLN A 84 2.09 -4.80 -27.34
N HIS A 85 1.22 -3.97 -26.78
CA HIS A 85 -0.02 -3.53 -27.41
C HIS A 85 -0.01 -2.05 -27.83
N GLY A 86 1.15 -1.38 -27.77
CA GLY A 86 1.28 0.02 -28.18
C GLY A 86 0.49 1.00 -27.29
N ILE A 87 0.29 0.67 -26.01
CA ILE A 87 -0.36 1.55 -25.05
C ILE A 87 0.70 2.42 -24.40
N ASP A 88 0.56 3.73 -24.46
CA ASP A 88 1.40 4.67 -23.71
C ASP A 88 0.78 4.92 -22.32
N PRO A 89 1.38 4.41 -21.23
CA PRO A 89 0.88 4.62 -19.89
C PRO A 89 0.85 6.10 -19.48
N ASN A 90 1.70 6.92 -20.05
CA ASN A 90 1.81 8.35 -19.74
C ASN A 90 0.67 9.19 -20.35
N GLN A 91 -0.10 8.62 -21.25
CA GLN A 91 -1.32 9.25 -21.82
C GLN A 91 -2.58 8.90 -21.01
N THR A 92 -2.42 8.35 -19.81
CA THR A 92 -3.55 7.99 -18.94
C THR A 92 -3.80 9.04 -17.86
N SER A 93 -4.94 8.91 -17.17
CA SER A 93 -5.31 9.74 -16.01
C SER A 93 -4.56 9.37 -14.74
N VAL A 94 -3.90 8.21 -14.70
CA VAL A 94 -3.23 7.69 -13.50
C VAL A 94 -2.06 8.58 -13.10
N LYS A 95 -2.04 9.00 -11.84
CA LYS A 95 -1.00 9.86 -11.24
C LYS A 95 -0.28 9.18 -10.08
N LYS A 96 -0.94 8.21 -9.44
CA LYS A 96 -0.47 7.57 -8.20
C LYS A 96 -0.70 6.06 -8.24
N ILE A 97 0.18 5.32 -7.59
CA ILE A 97 0.00 3.89 -7.32
C ILE A 97 0.30 3.64 -5.85
N VAL A 98 -0.69 3.16 -5.11
CA VAL A 98 -0.52 2.62 -3.76
C VAL A 98 -0.08 1.17 -3.91
N CYS A 99 1.14 0.91 -3.52
CA CYS A 99 1.83 -0.37 -3.69
C CYS A 99 1.62 -1.23 -2.44
N ILE A 100 0.98 -2.39 -2.62
CA ILE A 100 0.64 -3.31 -1.54
C ILE A 100 1.32 -4.66 -1.73
N GLY A 101 1.57 -5.38 -0.64
CA GLY A 101 2.04 -6.77 -0.64
C GLY A 101 3.50 -6.99 -1.04
N GLU A 102 4.18 -5.99 -1.58
CA GLU A 102 5.60 -6.03 -1.92
C GLU A 102 6.25 -4.68 -1.63
N SER A 103 7.49 -4.69 -1.14
CA SER A 103 8.24 -3.46 -0.92
C SER A 103 8.62 -2.79 -2.24
N ILE A 104 8.61 -1.46 -2.25
CA ILE A 104 9.13 -0.60 -3.32
C ILE A 104 10.43 0.11 -2.92
N ARG A 105 10.90 -0.11 -1.68
CA ARG A 105 12.10 0.52 -1.13
C ARG A 105 13.18 -0.51 -0.81
N GLN A 106 14.41 -0.05 -0.89
CA GLN A 106 15.60 -0.69 -0.32
C GLN A 106 15.74 -0.30 1.16
N GLU A 107 16.67 -0.93 1.88
CA GLU A 107 16.97 -0.57 3.28
C GLU A 107 17.34 0.91 3.49
N ASN A 108 18.00 1.52 2.51
CA ASN A 108 18.36 2.94 2.51
C ASN A 108 17.24 3.86 2.04
N LEU A 109 16.00 3.39 1.99
CA LEU A 109 14.79 4.07 1.53
C LEU A 109 14.78 4.47 0.04
N GLN A 110 15.83 4.17 -0.72
CA GLN A 110 15.84 4.39 -2.16
C GLN A 110 14.89 3.40 -2.89
N ALA A 111 14.43 3.81 -4.06
CA ALA A 111 13.60 2.95 -4.90
C ALA A 111 14.31 1.63 -5.24
N ASN A 112 13.64 0.52 -4.99
CA ASN A 112 14.14 -0.80 -5.37
C ASN A 112 13.93 -1.06 -6.88
N ILE A 113 14.31 -2.25 -7.33
CA ILE A 113 14.26 -2.60 -8.76
C ILE A 113 12.85 -2.58 -9.35
N LEU A 114 11.82 -2.96 -8.55
CA LEU A 114 10.42 -2.92 -9.00
C LEU A 114 9.95 -1.47 -9.19
N ALA A 115 10.22 -0.62 -8.20
CA ALA A 115 9.87 0.80 -8.27
C ALA A 115 10.58 1.49 -9.45
N GLN A 116 11.87 1.22 -9.65
CA GLN A 116 12.63 1.77 -10.77
C GLN A 116 12.06 1.33 -12.12
N ARG A 117 11.73 0.04 -12.29
CA ARG A 117 11.10 -0.47 -13.53
C ARG A 117 9.77 0.21 -13.83
N ILE A 118 8.98 0.53 -12.81
CA ILE A 118 7.70 1.22 -12.97
C ILE A 118 7.94 2.69 -13.35
N THR A 119 8.71 3.42 -12.55
CA THR A 119 8.87 4.88 -12.71
C THR A 119 9.66 5.28 -13.94
N THR A 120 10.51 4.40 -14.48
CA THR A 120 11.22 4.62 -15.74
C THR A 120 10.26 4.62 -16.94
N GLN A 121 9.15 3.89 -16.87
CA GLN A 121 8.21 3.72 -17.97
C GLN A 121 6.91 4.50 -17.76
N TRP A 122 6.53 4.78 -16.52
CA TRP A 122 5.29 5.46 -16.15
C TRP A 122 5.57 6.60 -15.18
N HIS A 123 5.22 7.82 -15.55
CA HIS A 123 5.43 9.03 -14.74
C HIS A 123 4.37 9.14 -13.62
N VAL A 124 4.43 8.23 -12.68
CA VAL A 124 3.52 8.15 -11.52
C VAL A 124 4.28 8.24 -10.20
N LYS A 125 3.62 8.72 -9.16
CA LYS A 125 4.11 8.60 -7.79
C LYS A 125 3.78 7.21 -7.23
N LEU A 126 4.75 6.59 -6.56
CA LEU A 126 4.57 5.32 -5.86
C LEU A 126 4.53 5.57 -4.35
N TYR A 127 3.59 4.92 -3.68
CA TYR A 127 3.45 4.94 -2.23
C TYR A 127 3.51 3.51 -1.72
N GLY A 128 4.53 3.18 -0.93
CA GLY A 128 4.66 1.89 -0.29
C GLY A 128 3.68 1.74 0.87
N THR A 129 3.22 0.53 1.08
CA THR A 129 2.31 0.20 2.17
C THR A 129 2.74 -1.11 2.82
N TYR A 130 2.97 -1.08 4.12
CA TYR A 130 3.15 -2.26 4.95
C TYR A 130 1.86 -2.51 5.73
N ALA A 131 1.28 -3.69 5.57
CA ALA A 131 0.03 -4.07 6.21
C ALA A 131 -0.03 -5.57 6.46
N SER A 132 -0.74 -5.97 7.50
CA SER A 132 -1.18 -7.34 7.73
C SER A 132 -2.61 -7.38 8.24
N THR A 133 -3.28 -8.54 8.10
CA THR A 133 -4.63 -8.74 8.62
C THR A 133 -4.66 -8.59 10.15
N GLU A 134 -3.60 -9.02 10.82
CA GLU A 134 -3.43 -8.97 12.27
C GLU A 134 -3.37 -7.54 12.80
N MET A 135 -2.74 -6.64 12.06
CA MET A 135 -2.64 -5.22 12.42
C MET A 135 -3.96 -4.47 12.24
N GLN A 136 -4.83 -4.91 11.33
CA GLN A 136 -6.09 -4.26 10.95
C GLN A 136 -5.92 -2.81 10.50
N THR A 137 -4.73 -2.46 10.05
CA THR A 137 -4.35 -1.16 9.49
C THR A 137 -3.16 -1.32 8.56
N ALA A 138 -2.77 -0.24 7.92
CA ALA A 138 -1.60 -0.17 7.07
C ALA A 138 -0.73 1.03 7.43
N PHE A 139 0.58 0.86 7.35
CA PHE A 139 1.56 1.94 7.44
C PHE A 139 1.93 2.35 6.02
N THR A 140 1.38 3.47 5.59
CA THR A 140 1.52 3.95 4.21
C THR A 140 2.47 5.13 4.17
N GLU A 141 3.33 5.16 3.16
CA GLU A 141 4.22 6.28 2.89
C GLU A 141 3.44 7.55 2.55
N CYS A 142 4.03 8.69 2.88
CA CYS A 142 3.64 9.98 2.33
C CYS A 142 4.49 10.35 1.11
N SER A 143 4.31 11.58 0.59
CA SER A 143 5.04 12.07 -0.58
C SER A 143 6.56 12.19 -0.39
N HIS A 144 7.07 12.15 0.84
CA HIS A 144 8.51 12.16 1.13
C HIS A 144 9.18 10.82 0.89
N GLY A 145 8.42 9.70 0.94
CA GLY A 145 8.93 8.36 0.65
C GLY A 145 9.98 7.85 1.65
N ALA A 146 9.83 8.24 2.91
CA ALA A 146 10.76 7.92 4.01
C ALA A 146 10.28 6.76 4.89
N GLY A 147 9.43 5.88 4.36
CA GLY A 147 8.83 4.78 5.10
C GLY A 147 7.36 5.03 5.45
N GLY A 148 6.70 4.03 6.01
CA GLY A 148 5.28 4.11 6.37
C GLY A 148 5.04 4.80 7.71
N HIS A 149 4.02 5.64 7.77
CA HIS A 149 3.61 6.31 9.00
C HIS A 149 2.91 5.36 9.95
N LEU A 150 3.27 5.43 11.22
CA LEU A 150 2.56 4.75 12.31
C LEU A 150 1.28 5.49 12.65
N HIS A 151 0.29 4.73 13.12
CA HIS A 151 -0.99 5.24 13.64
C HIS A 151 -1.11 4.85 15.12
N PRO A 152 -0.51 5.63 16.04
CA PRO A 152 -0.45 5.26 17.46
C PRO A 152 -1.82 5.18 18.13
N GLU A 153 -2.84 5.81 17.56
CA GLU A 153 -4.23 5.69 18.00
C GLU A 153 -4.87 4.33 17.66
N LEU A 154 -4.27 3.55 16.75
CA LEU A 154 -4.77 2.26 16.27
C LEU A 154 -3.95 1.09 16.76
N LEU A 155 -2.63 1.29 16.86
CA LEU A 155 -1.66 0.27 17.22
C LEU A 155 -0.56 0.85 18.11
N TYR A 156 -0.20 0.09 19.13
CA TYR A 156 1.09 0.23 19.78
C TYR A 156 2.10 -0.70 19.13
N VAL A 157 3.20 -0.15 18.62
CA VAL A 157 4.23 -0.87 17.87
C VAL A 157 5.54 -0.85 18.63
N GLU A 158 6.13 -2.00 18.81
CA GLU A 158 7.47 -2.21 19.35
C GLU A 158 8.35 -2.84 18.28
N LEU A 159 9.61 -2.47 18.21
CA LEU A 159 10.63 -3.22 17.49
C LEU A 159 11.53 -3.92 18.51
N LEU A 160 11.55 -5.24 18.51
CA LEU A 160 12.20 -6.04 19.53
C LEU A 160 13.38 -6.84 18.97
N ASP A 161 14.44 -6.96 19.78
CA ASP A 161 15.55 -7.87 19.52
C ASP A 161 15.18 -9.33 19.83
N GLU A 162 16.14 -10.24 19.66
CA GLU A 162 15.98 -11.67 19.97
C GLU A 162 15.71 -11.96 21.47
N ASN A 163 16.05 -11.02 22.36
CA ASN A 163 15.81 -11.10 23.79
C ASN A 163 14.51 -10.41 24.23
N ASN A 164 13.66 -10.01 23.28
CA ASN A 164 12.42 -9.27 23.49
C ASN A 164 12.63 -7.90 24.15
N LYS A 165 13.77 -7.26 23.92
CA LYS A 165 14.02 -5.88 24.36
C LYS A 165 13.84 -4.91 23.18
N PRO A 166 13.30 -3.71 23.43
CA PRO A 166 13.22 -2.68 22.41
C PRO A 166 14.60 -2.35 21.84
N VAL A 167 14.67 -2.23 20.51
CA VAL A 167 15.86 -1.77 19.81
C VAL A 167 15.91 -0.24 19.75
N GLY A 168 17.09 0.30 19.53
CA GLY A 168 17.31 1.74 19.36
C GLY A 168 16.90 2.22 17.96
N GLU A 169 16.89 3.56 17.79
CA GLU A 169 16.65 4.19 16.51
C GLU A 169 17.68 3.71 15.46
N GLY A 170 17.17 3.37 14.26
CA GLY A 170 17.98 2.86 13.16
C GLY A 170 18.42 1.41 13.28
N GLU A 171 18.17 0.77 14.42
CA GLU A 171 18.42 -0.65 14.60
C GLU A 171 17.27 -1.50 14.07
N THR A 172 17.59 -2.70 13.59
CA THR A 172 16.60 -3.64 13.08
C THR A 172 16.00 -4.45 14.22
N GLY A 173 14.66 -4.47 14.30
CA GLY A 173 13.93 -5.28 15.27
C GLY A 173 12.72 -5.97 14.64
N GLU A 174 12.22 -7.01 15.32
CA GLU A 174 10.99 -7.70 14.95
C GLU A 174 9.78 -6.82 15.28
N VAL A 175 8.94 -6.59 14.28
CA VAL A 175 7.69 -5.83 14.44
C VAL A 175 6.77 -6.59 15.39
N THR A 176 6.50 -5.99 16.54
CA THR A 176 5.62 -6.53 17.57
C THR A 176 4.50 -5.54 17.81
N ILE A 177 3.25 -5.99 17.75
CA ILE A 177 2.09 -5.11 17.80
C ILE A 177 1.16 -5.41 18.97
N THR A 178 0.52 -4.35 19.48
CA THR A 178 -0.65 -4.45 20.36
C THR A 178 -1.79 -3.66 19.72
N THR A 179 -2.89 -4.34 19.41
CA THR A 179 -4.06 -3.71 18.78
C THR A 179 -4.86 -2.90 19.80
N LEU A 180 -5.30 -1.70 19.39
CA LEU A 180 -6.12 -0.83 20.23
C LEU A 180 -7.55 -0.77 19.68
N GLY A 181 -8.55 -0.83 20.56
CA GLY A 181 -9.96 -0.77 20.18
C GLY A 181 -10.50 -2.00 19.43
N VAL A 182 -9.75 -3.10 19.42
CA VAL A 182 -10.19 -4.38 18.84
C VAL A 182 -10.74 -5.27 19.94
N GLU A 183 -12.05 -5.52 19.92
CA GLU A 183 -12.74 -6.24 20.99
C GLU A 183 -12.82 -7.75 20.73
N ALA A 184 -13.07 -8.16 19.48
CA ALA A 184 -13.35 -9.57 19.16
C ALA A 184 -12.11 -10.47 19.27
N MET A 185 -10.94 -9.98 18.88
CA MET A 185 -9.66 -10.70 18.96
C MET A 185 -8.54 -9.69 19.21
N PRO A 186 -8.39 -9.15 20.43
CA PRO A 186 -7.29 -8.25 20.74
C PRO A 186 -5.97 -8.98 20.75
N LEU A 187 -4.97 -8.42 20.09
CA LEU A 187 -3.61 -8.92 20.08
C LEU A 187 -2.75 -8.05 21.02
N VAL A 188 -2.03 -8.71 21.92
CA VAL A 188 -1.10 -8.04 22.86
C VAL A 188 0.30 -8.57 22.66
N ARG A 189 1.22 -7.67 22.28
CA ARG A 189 2.62 -7.99 21.95
C ARG A 189 2.74 -9.17 20.98
N TYR A 190 1.93 -9.14 19.94
CA TYR A 190 1.95 -10.13 18.87
C TYR A 190 3.13 -9.88 17.95
N LYS A 191 4.02 -10.87 17.83
CA LYS A 191 5.17 -10.86 16.93
C LYS A 191 4.73 -11.22 15.51
N THR A 192 4.98 -10.32 14.56
CA THR A 192 4.53 -10.51 13.17
C THR A 192 5.46 -11.43 12.38
N GLY A 193 6.71 -11.58 12.81
CA GLY A 193 7.77 -12.25 12.05
C GLY A 193 8.45 -11.34 11.02
N ASP A 194 7.99 -10.11 10.86
CA ASP A 194 8.59 -9.13 9.96
C ASP A 194 9.62 -8.28 10.69
N MET A 195 10.66 -7.88 9.95
CA MET A 195 11.74 -7.04 10.49
C MET A 195 11.62 -5.62 9.95
N ALA A 196 11.80 -4.63 10.81
CA ALA A 196 11.76 -3.22 10.44
C ALA A 196 12.82 -2.41 11.20
N LYS A 197 13.03 -1.17 10.74
CA LYS A 197 13.80 -0.14 11.44
C LYS A 197 12.86 1.02 11.76
N PHE A 198 13.04 1.61 12.93
CA PHE A 198 12.35 2.82 13.32
C PHE A 198 13.25 4.03 13.07
N HIS A 199 12.68 5.05 12.44
CA HIS A 199 13.30 6.37 12.29
C HIS A 199 12.36 7.42 12.86
N GLN A 200 12.88 8.31 13.67
CA GLN A 200 12.16 9.47 14.17
C GLN A 200 12.32 10.61 13.16
N GLU A 201 11.21 11.22 12.73
CA GLU A 201 11.21 12.42 11.89
C GLU A 201 11.52 13.68 12.68
#